data_fe3ffee450d35cfd39f1537f0c23713f
#
_entry.id   fe3ffee450d35cfd39f1537f0c23713f
#
_cell.length_a   1.000
_cell.length_b   1.000
_cell.length_c   1.000
_cell.angle_alpha   90.00
_cell.angle_beta   90.00
_cell.angle_gamma   90.00
#
_symmetry.space_group_name_H-M   'P 1'
#
loop_
_entity.id
_entity.type
_entity.pdbx_description
1 polymer ?
#
loop_
_entity_poly.entity_id
_entity_poly.type
_entity_poly.pdbx_seq_one_letter_code
_entity_poly.pdbx_strand_id
1 'polypeptide(L)'
;MKKNLLFLAFALVALSASAQQSQAGETQQPAAVAAQPAWRFGYFSFEQVFHTMPGYATAKHNMDELRTKYDEETKRVENEFNSKYEEFLDGQRSYAKTILEKRQAELRELMEKNIAFKAEANRLLKQAEDEAFAPLKAKVNEEAQKMGKEKGFAFILNTDNNAAPYLNAEMGEDITAALEEKLK
;
A
#
# COMPACT_ATOMS: atom_id res chain seq x y z
N MET A 1 -48.22 4.03 -47.19
CA MET A 1 -49.29 4.85 -47.72
C MET A 1 -48.96 6.32 -47.49
N LYS A 2 -48.90 7.04 -48.60
CA LYS A 2 -49.16 8.46 -48.86
C LYS A 2 -48.20 9.46 -48.18
N LYS A 3 -47.25 10.10 -48.93
CA LYS A 3 -47.40 11.22 -49.87
C LYS A 3 -47.76 12.52 -49.12
N ASN A 4 -47.14 13.64 -49.25
CA ASN A 4 -46.70 14.52 -50.33
C ASN A 4 -45.96 15.68 -49.68
N LEU A 5 -44.97 16.25 -50.22
CA LEU A 5 -44.75 17.12 -51.39
C LEU A 5 -44.72 18.62 -51.00
N LEU A 6 -43.56 19.20 -51.16
CA LEU A 6 -43.21 20.36 -51.97
C LEU A 6 -43.86 21.70 -51.62
N PHE A 7 -43.10 22.73 -51.37
CA PHE A 7 -43.10 23.93 -52.20
C PHE A 7 -41.84 24.80 -52.03
N LEU A 8 -41.32 25.10 -53.16
CA LEU A 8 -40.21 25.94 -53.52
C LEU A 8 -40.73 27.39 -53.63
N ALA A 9 -40.03 28.40 -53.13
CA ALA A 9 -40.17 29.74 -53.63
C ALA A 9 -38.85 30.53 -53.51
N PHE A 10 -38.39 30.85 -54.66
CA PHE A 10 -37.31 31.74 -55.08
C PHE A 10 -37.71 33.21 -54.86
N ALA A 11 -36.85 34.07 -54.34
CA ALA A 11 -36.84 35.48 -54.69
C ALA A 11 -35.46 36.06 -54.50
N LEU A 12 -34.98 36.64 -55.57
CA LEU A 12 -33.71 37.31 -55.81
C LEU A 12 -33.75 38.78 -55.38
N VAL A 13 -32.55 39.34 -55.19
CA VAL A 13 -32.06 40.71 -55.45
C VAL A 13 -32.22 41.76 -54.38
N ALA A 14 -31.10 42.29 -53.87
CA ALA A 14 -30.55 43.56 -54.31
C ALA A 14 -29.15 43.82 -53.70
N LEU A 15 -28.20 44.11 -54.57
CA LEU A 15 -26.93 44.78 -54.25
C LEU A 15 -27.24 46.20 -53.75
N SER A 16 -26.55 46.57 -52.64
CA SER A 16 -26.25 47.94 -52.35
C SER A 16 -24.86 48.05 -51.71
N ALA A 17 -23.93 48.51 -52.48
CA ALA A 17 -22.64 48.95 -51.99
C ALA A 17 -22.83 50.31 -51.28
N SER A 18 -22.31 50.49 -50.11
CA SER A 18 -21.89 51.77 -49.55
C SER A 18 -21.04 51.72 -48.33
N ALA A 19 -19.89 52.35 -48.43
CA ALA A 19 -19.16 53.07 -47.42
C ALA A 19 -18.41 52.30 -46.33
N GLN A 20 -17.10 52.29 -46.57
CA GLN A 20 -16.06 52.32 -45.55
C GLN A 20 -16.42 53.28 -44.43
N GLN A 21 -16.44 52.77 -43.23
CA GLN A 21 -16.24 53.59 -42.03
C GLN A 21 -15.29 52.85 -41.11
N SER A 22 -14.12 53.41 -41.03
CA SER A 22 -13.10 53.09 -40.04
C SER A 22 -13.72 53.20 -38.66
N GLN A 23 -13.80 52.07 -37.90
CA GLN A 23 -14.01 52.14 -36.50
C GLN A 23 -12.90 51.44 -35.75
N ALA A 24 -12.41 52.21 -34.87
CA ALA A 24 -11.38 51.98 -33.87
C ALA A 24 -11.36 50.60 -33.27
N GLY A 25 -10.14 50.18 -32.99
CA GLY A 25 -9.83 48.94 -32.33
C GLY A 25 -10.67 48.69 -31.08
N GLU A 26 -11.50 47.70 -31.14
CA GLU A 26 -11.89 46.95 -29.95
C GLU A 26 -10.69 46.09 -29.59
N THR A 27 -9.93 46.58 -28.61
CA THR A 27 -9.04 45.74 -27.82
C THR A 27 -9.90 44.64 -27.23
N GLN A 28 -9.89 43.49 -27.87
CA GLN A 28 -10.34 42.27 -27.22
C GLN A 28 -9.45 42.08 -25.99
N GLN A 29 -9.96 42.51 -24.86
CA GLN A 29 -9.42 42.19 -23.55
C GLN A 29 -9.39 40.67 -23.50
N PRO A 30 -8.21 40.04 -23.32
CA PRO A 30 -8.17 38.58 -23.23
C PRO A 30 -9.10 38.19 -22.07
N ALA A 31 -10.10 37.36 -22.39
CA ALA A 31 -10.96 36.80 -21.37
C ALA A 31 -10.05 36.24 -20.29
N ALA A 32 -10.19 36.77 -19.09
CA ALA A 32 -9.46 36.26 -17.94
C ALA A 32 -9.78 34.76 -17.90
N VAL A 33 -8.79 33.93 -18.27
CA VAL A 33 -8.86 32.51 -18.08
C VAL A 33 -9.04 32.35 -16.56
N ALA A 34 -10.23 31.95 -16.16
CA ALA A 34 -10.51 31.67 -14.76
C ALA A 34 -9.40 30.74 -14.28
N ALA A 35 -8.56 31.21 -13.36
CA ALA A 35 -7.47 30.44 -12.82
C ALA A 35 -8.10 29.17 -12.26
N GLN A 36 -7.83 28.04 -12.90
CA GLN A 36 -8.25 26.76 -12.39
C GLN A 36 -7.66 26.64 -10.97
N PRO A 37 -8.44 26.21 -9.99
CA PRO A 37 -7.91 26.07 -8.65
C PRO A 37 -6.64 25.21 -8.72
N ALA A 38 -5.52 25.80 -8.34
CA ALA A 38 -4.25 25.08 -8.31
C ALA A 38 -4.41 23.92 -7.30
N TRP A 39 -4.44 22.70 -7.82
CA TRP A 39 -4.59 21.52 -6.99
C TRP A 39 -3.33 21.38 -6.15
N ARG A 40 -3.48 21.48 -4.84
CA ARG A 40 -2.41 21.24 -3.90
C ARG A 40 -2.53 19.83 -3.37
N PHE A 41 -1.40 19.20 -3.12
CA PHE A 41 -1.34 17.88 -2.51
C PHE A 41 -0.30 17.85 -1.39
N GLY A 42 -0.51 16.95 -0.43
CA GLY A 42 0.48 16.62 0.57
C GLY A 42 1.27 15.38 0.16
N TYR A 43 2.45 15.22 0.71
CA TYR A 43 3.19 13.96 0.64
C TYR A 43 4.01 13.74 1.91
N PHE A 44 4.26 12.49 2.23
CA PHE A 44 5.07 12.11 3.39
C PHE A 44 5.65 10.71 3.25
N SER A 45 6.71 10.41 3.99
CA SER A 45 7.19 9.05 4.21
C SER A 45 6.38 8.42 5.36
N PHE A 46 5.54 7.46 5.03
CA PHE A 46 4.78 6.72 6.02
C PHE A 46 5.72 5.96 6.97
N GLU A 47 6.75 5.33 6.42
CA GLU A 47 7.73 4.56 7.18
C GLU A 47 8.46 5.44 8.19
N GLN A 48 8.92 6.62 7.78
CA GLN A 48 9.59 7.56 8.68
C GLN A 48 8.68 7.97 9.84
N VAL A 49 7.45 8.42 9.57
CA VAL A 49 6.47 8.81 10.58
C VAL A 49 6.14 7.62 11.48
N PHE A 50 5.91 6.45 10.90
CA PHE A 50 5.53 5.25 11.64
C PHE A 50 6.61 4.81 12.64
N HIS A 51 7.89 4.88 12.25
CA HIS A 51 9.01 4.51 13.11
C HIS A 51 9.22 5.47 14.30
N THR A 52 8.80 6.72 14.18
CA THR A 52 8.89 7.71 15.25
C THR A 52 7.72 7.67 16.23
N MET A 53 6.68 6.89 15.94
CA MET A 53 5.48 6.83 16.76
C MET A 53 5.76 6.29 18.18
N PRO A 54 5.14 6.88 19.21
CA PRO A 54 5.11 6.28 20.54
C PRO A 54 4.52 4.88 20.48
N GLY A 55 5.22 3.92 21.07
CA GLY A 55 4.82 2.51 21.06
C GLY A 55 5.38 1.67 19.93
N TYR A 56 5.89 2.27 18.82
CA TYR A 56 6.51 1.48 17.74
C TYR A 56 7.70 0.66 18.25
N ALA A 57 8.62 1.29 18.98
CA ALA A 57 9.80 0.60 19.51
C ALA A 57 9.42 -0.57 20.43
N THR A 58 8.40 -0.40 21.28
CA THR A 58 7.90 -1.46 22.17
C THR A 58 7.25 -2.58 21.37
N ALA A 59 6.38 -2.24 20.42
CA ALA A 59 5.73 -3.24 19.55
C ALA A 59 6.76 -4.04 18.75
N LYS A 60 7.76 -3.34 18.19
CA LYS A 60 8.86 -3.99 17.45
C LYS A 60 9.68 -4.91 18.36
N HIS A 61 10.05 -4.47 19.55
CA HIS A 61 10.78 -5.29 20.51
C HIS A 61 10.03 -6.56 20.89
N ASN A 62 8.75 -6.44 21.21
CA ASN A 62 7.91 -7.59 21.53
C ASN A 62 7.79 -8.58 20.36
N MET A 63 7.71 -8.06 19.13
CA MET A 63 7.68 -8.90 17.92
C MET A 63 9.02 -9.61 17.68
N ASP A 64 10.14 -8.91 17.88
CA ASP A 64 11.48 -9.50 17.73
C ASP A 64 11.71 -10.61 18.78
N GLU A 65 11.27 -10.41 20.04
CA GLU A 65 11.29 -11.44 21.07
C GLU A 65 10.41 -12.64 20.70
N LEU A 66 9.19 -12.40 20.23
CA LEU A 66 8.28 -13.46 19.84
C LEU A 66 8.87 -14.29 18.68
N ARG A 67 9.44 -13.62 17.69
CA ARG A 67 10.13 -14.29 16.56
C ARG A 67 11.28 -15.14 17.04
N THR A 68 12.10 -14.61 17.93
CA THR A 68 13.23 -15.37 18.53
C THR A 68 12.75 -16.66 19.20
N LYS A 69 11.67 -16.60 19.98
CA LYS A 69 11.11 -17.80 20.63
C LYS A 69 10.63 -18.85 19.64
N TYR A 70 9.98 -18.44 18.55
CA TYR A 70 9.57 -19.37 17.50
C TYR A 70 10.75 -19.95 16.72
N ASP A 71 11.79 -19.17 16.47
CA ASP A 71 13.02 -19.64 15.82
C ASP A 71 13.78 -20.64 16.70
N GLU A 72 13.87 -20.38 17.99
CA GLU A 72 14.48 -21.32 18.97
C GLU A 72 13.70 -22.64 19.02
N GLU A 73 12.37 -22.59 19.10
CA GLU A 73 11.55 -23.80 19.11
C GLU A 73 11.63 -24.56 17.78
N THR A 74 11.67 -23.83 16.66
CA THR A 74 11.88 -24.44 15.34
C THR A 74 13.18 -25.21 15.27
N LYS A 75 14.28 -24.61 15.75
CA LYS A 75 15.58 -25.28 15.83
C LYS A 75 15.54 -26.50 16.75
N ARG A 76 14.84 -26.41 17.89
CA ARG A 76 14.72 -27.51 18.83
C ARG A 76 14.03 -28.72 18.18
N VAL A 77 12.90 -28.52 17.50
CA VAL A 77 12.16 -29.62 16.85
C VAL A 77 12.90 -30.18 15.62
N GLU A 78 13.66 -29.35 14.91
CA GLU A 78 14.53 -29.82 13.83
C GLU A 78 15.68 -30.69 14.36
N ASN A 79 16.31 -30.27 15.44
CA ASN A 79 17.39 -31.07 16.08
C ASN A 79 16.87 -32.40 16.62
N GLU A 80 15.66 -32.41 17.20
CA GLU A 80 15.02 -33.65 17.63
C GLU A 80 14.81 -34.63 16.46
N PHE A 81 14.30 -34.10 15.33
CA PHE A 81 14.15 -34.89 14.11
C PHE A 81 15.49 -35.45 13.63
N ASN A 82 16.50 -34.60 13.52
CA ASN A 82 17.82 -34.95 13.02
C ASN A 82 18.45 -36.06 13.89
N SER A 83 18.40 -35.94 15.23
CA SER A 83 18.93 -36.95 16.14
C SER A 83 18.23 -38.28 15.96
N LYS A 84 16.88 -38.30 15.85
CA LYS A 84 16.12 -39.53 15.60
C LYS A 84 16.37 -40.12 14.23
N TYR A 85 16.62 -39.29 13.24
CA TYR A 85 16.97 -39.73 11.90
C TYR A 85 18.38 -40.36 11.85
N GLU A 86 19.35 -39.79 12.55
CA GLU A 86 20.70 -40.34 12.71
C GLU A 86 20.64 -41.73 13.43
N GLU A 87 19.93 -41.83 14.57
CA GLU A 87 19.71 -43.10 15.25
C GLU A 87 19.07 -44.16 14.34
N PHE A 88 18.12 -43.74 13.51
CA PHE A 88 17.49 -44.65 12.54
C PHE A 88 18.51 -45.14 11.49
N LEU A 89 19.32 -44.23 10.92
CA LEU A 89 20.31 -44.59 9.92
C LEU A 89 21.35 -45.58 10.47
N ASP A 90 21.81 -45.40 11.70
CA ASP A 90 22.79 -46.24 12.36
C ASP A 90 22.24 -47.63 12.64
N GLY A 91 20.98 -47.73 13.07
CA GLY A 91 20.34 -48.98 13.49
C GLY A 91 19.62 -49.74 12.38
N GLN A 92 19.26 -49.09 11.25
CA GLN A 92 18.32 -49.66 10.27
C GLN A 92 18.65 -51.05 9.72
N ARG A 93 19.95 -51.37 9.64
CA ARG A 93 20.42 -52.67 9.14
C ARG A 93 20.25 -53.82 10.15
N SER A 94 20.12 -53.48 11.42
CA SER A 94 19.99 -54.44 12.52
C SER A 94 18.55 -54.58 13.03
N TYR A 95 17.64 -53.72 12.62
CA TYR A 95 16.26 -53.74 13.08
C TYR A 95 15.46 -54.92 12.50
N ALA A 96 14.67 -55.57 13.34
CA ALA A 96 13.62 -56.44 12.86
C ALA A 96 12.60 -55.63 12.02
N LYS A 97 11.98 -56.27 11.03
CA LYS A 97 11.08 -55.60 10.07
C LYS A 97 10.03 -54.74 10.76
N THR A 98 9.37 -55.21 11.79
CA THR A 98 8.35 -54.49 12.55
C THR A 98 8.89 -53.24 13.26
N ILE A 99 10.13 -53.32 13.75
CA ILE A 99 10.81 -52.17 14.39
C ILE A 99 11.18 -51.13 13.32
N LEU A 100 11.69 -51.59 12.18
CA LEU A 100 12.04 -50.73 11.06
C LEU A 100 10.81 -49.90 10.58
N GLU A 101 9.68 -50.58 10.35
CA GLU A 101 8.43 -49.98 9.95
C GLU A 101 7.93 -48.96 10.98
N LYS A 102 8.01 -49.30 12.26
CA LYS A 102 7.64 -48.39 13.36
C LYS A 102 8.51 -47.13 13.38
N ARG A 103 9.84 -47.28 13.30
CA ARG A 103 10.77 -46.13 13.29
C ARG A 103 10.58 -45.23 12.08
N GLN A 104 10.31 -45.81 10.92
CA GLN A 104 9.96 -45.03 9.72
C GLN A 104 8.65 -44.23 9.88
N ALA A 105 7.65 -44.81 10.54
CA ALA A 105 6.39 -44.14 10.82
C ALA A 105 6.58 -42.98 11.82
N GLU A 106 7.35 -43.19 12.88
CA GLU A 106 7.70 -42.17 13.87
C GLU A 106 8.42 -40.96 13.22
N LEU A 107 9.37 -41.25 12.33
CA LEU A 107 10.09 -40.16 11.61
C LEU A 107 9.17 -39.37 10.67
N ARG A 108 8.27 -40.05 9.94
CA ARG A 108 7.29 -39.35 9.10
C ARG A 108 6.37 -38.45 9.91
N GLU A 109 5.83 -39.00 11.02
CA GLU A 109 4.97 -38.22 11.91
C GLU A 109 5.69 -37.01 12.49
N LEU A 110 6.96 -37.15 12.89
CA LEU A 110 7.75 -36.06 13.42
C LEU A 110 8.03 -34.99 12.35
N MET A 111 8.33 -35.40 11.11
CA MET A 111 8.51 -34.49 9.99
C MET A 111 7.22 -33.71 9.68
N GLU A 112 6.08 -34.40 9.63
CA GLU A 112 4.78 -33.76 9.39
C GLU A 112 4.45 -32.74 10.49
N LYS A 113 4.70 -33.08 11.75
CA LYS A 113 4.54 -32.17 12.90
C LYS A 113 5.45 -30.92 12.77
N ASN A 114 6.69 -31.10 12.36
CA ASN A 114 7.62 -29.96 12.19
C ASN A 114 7.18 -29.05 11.06
N ILE A 115 6.70 -29.59 9.94
CA ILE A 115 6.16 -28.80 8.83
C ILE A 115 4.92 -28.01 9.29
N ALA A 116 3.99 -28.68 9.98
CA ALA A 116 2.78 -28.05 10.50
C ALA A 116 3.11 -26.96 11.54
N PHE A 117 4.07 -27.20 12.43
CA PHE A 117 4.52 -26.24 13.42
C PHE A 117 5.10 -24.97 12.75
N LYS A 118 5.99 -25.12 11.75
CA LYS A 118 6.54 -23.98 11.01
C LYS A 118 5.47 -23.15 10.31
N ALA A 119 4.51 -23.81 9.67
CA ALA A 119 3.41 -23.12 9.01
C ALA A 119 2.55 -22.33 10.01
N GLU A 120 2.22 -22.93 11.14
CA GLU A 120 1.44 -22.28 12.20
C GLU A 120 2.22 -21.15 12.88
N ALA A 121 3.51 -21.33 13.15
CA ALA A 121 4.39 -20.29 13.69
C ALA A 121 4.40 -19.05 12.78
N ASN A 122 4.58 -19.22 11.47
CA ASN A 122 4.56 -18.12 10.51
C ASN A 122 3.19 -17.41 10.49
N ARG A 123 2.10 -18.17 10.55
CA ARG A 123 0.74 -17.61 10.59
C ARG A 123 0.53 -16.78 11.86
N LEU A 124 0.93 -17.30 13.02
CA LEU A 124 0.78 -16.62 14.31
C LEU A 124 1.68 -15.39 14.41
N LEU A 125 2.92 -15.45 13.90
CA LEU A 125 3.81 -14.30 13.85
C LEU A 125 3.23 -13.19 12.98
N LYS A 126 2.68 -13.52 11.81
CA LYS A 126 2.02 -12.54 10.95
C LYS A 126 0.80 -11.93 11.64
N GLN A 127 -0.02 -12.74 12.26
CA GLN A 127 -1.19 -12.25 13.02
C GLN A 127 -0.77 -11.30 14.14
N ALA A 128 0.22 -11.68 14.94
CA ALA A 128 0.73 -10.85 16.03
C ALA A 128 1.32 -9.52 15.52
N GLU A 129 2.01 -9.55 14.37
CA GLU A 129 2.53 -8.35 13.72
C GLU A 129 1.41 -7.41 13.27
N ASP A 130 0.39 -7.97 12.60
CA ASP A 130 -0.77 -7.21 12.17
C ASP A 130 -1.51 -6.59 13.38
N GLU A 131 -1.72 -7.34 14.44
CA GLU A 131 -2.36 -6.87 15.68
C GLU A 131 -1.55 -5.79 16.40
N ALA A 132 -0.22 -5.94 16.47
CA ALA A 132 0.66 -4.99 17.14
C ALA A 132 0.75 -3.66 16.39
N PHE A 133 0.79 -3.68 15.07
CA PHE A 133 1.02 -2.49 14.25
C PHE A 133 -0.23 -1.86 13.65
N ALA A 134 -1.34 -2.59 13.50
CA ALA A 134 -2.59 -2.03 12.95
C ALA A 134 -3.07 -0.75 13.66
N PRO A 135 -3.12 -0.68 15.01
CA PRO A 135 -3.58 0.51 15.69
C PRO A 135 -2.64 1.72 15.49
N LEU A 136 -1.34 1.48 15.36
CA LEU A 136 -0.36 2.53 15.08
C LEU A 136 -0.51 3.05 13.64
N LYS A 137 -0.63 2.16 12.67
CA LYS A 137 -0.88 2.50 11.27
C LYS A 137 -2.19 3.27 11.10
N ALA A 138 -3.22 2.87 11.83
CA ALA A 138 -4.51 3.56 11.81
C ALA A 138 -4.39 5.02 12.29
N LYS A 139 -3.64 5.28 13.36
CA LYS A 139 -3.39 6.62 13.87
C LYS A 139 -2.67 7.51 12.85
N VAL A 140 -1.63 6.99 12.17
CA VAL A 140 -0.94 7.75 11.11
C VAL A 140 -1.91 8.13 10.00
N ASN A 141 -2.71 7.18 9.53
CA ASN A 141 -3.68 7.43 8.47
C ASN A 141 -4.77 8.42 8.89
N GLU A 142 -5.25 8.32 10.12
CA GLU A 142 -6.25 9.24 10.67
C GLU A 142 -5.71 10.66 10.74
N GLU A 143 -4.49 10.84 11.25
CA GLU A 143 -3.89 12.16 11.36
C GLU A 143 -3.53 12.77 10.00
N ALA A 144 -3.05 11.94 9.06
CA ALA A 144 -2.84 12.36 7.68
C ALA A 144 -4.14 12.83 7.02
N GLN A 145 -5.26 12.13 7.23
CA GLN A 145 -6.56 12.55 6.71
C GLN A 145 -7.06 13.86 7.34
N LYS A 146 -6.85 14.07 8.64
CA LYS A 146 -7.20 15.33 9.31
C LYS A 146 -6.40 16.46 8.72
N MET A 147 -5.09 16.29 8.61
CA MET A 147 -4.19 17.29 8.03
C MET A 147 -4.53 17.61 6.57
N GLY A 148 -4.89 16.59 5.78
CA GLY A 148 -5.34 16.79 4.40
C GLY A 148 -6.57 17.68 4.30
N LYS A 149 -7.55 17.45 5.17
CA LYS A 149 -8.76 18.29 5.25
C LYS A 149 -8.46 19.71 5.73
N GLU A 150 -7.64 19.85 6.78
CA GLU A 150 -7.26 21.14 7.35
C GLU A 150 -6.52 22.03 6.34
N LYS A 151 -5.61 21.42 5.56
CA LYS A 151 -4.79 22.13 4.56
C LYS A 151 -5.46 22.25 3.18
N GLY A 152 -6.63 21.64 2.98
CA GLY A 152 -7.36 21.65 1.72
C GLY A 152 -6.63 20.91 0.60
N PHE A 153 -5.89 19.85 0.92
CA PHE A 153 -5.23 19.04 -0.09
C PHE A 153 -6.24 18.19 -0.87
N ALA A 154 -6.03 18.06 -2.18
CA ALA A 154 -6.82 17.19 -3.02
C ALA A 154 -6.57 15.72 -2.70
N PHE A 155 -5.33 15.37 -2.33
CA PHE A 155 -4.89 14.05 -1.91
C PHE A 155 -3.56 14.15 -1.15
N ILE A 156 -3.18 13.05 -0.49
CA ILE A 156 -1.88 12.87 0.16
C ILE A 156 -1.23 11.62 -0.39
N LEU A 157 0.06 11.71 -0.75
CA LEU A 157 0.85 10.60 -1.30
C LEU A 157 1.82 10.06 -0.26
N ASN A 158 1.95 8.73 -0.23
CA ASN A 158 3.07 8.09 0.43
C ASN A 158 4.25 8.01 -0.54
N THR A 159 5.43 8.46 -0.11
CA THR A 159 6.66 8.51 -0.93
C THR A 159 7.57 7.29 -0.76
N ASP A 160 7.21 6.36 0.13
CA ASP A 160 8.02 5.17 0.38
C ASP A 160 8.14 4.30 -0.88
N ASN A 161 9.23 3.55 -0.97
CA ASN A 161 9.50 2.62 -2.07
C ASN A 161 9.44 3.26 -3.48
N ASN A 162 9.78 4.55 -3.57
CA ASN A 162 9.73 5.30 -4.83
C ASN A 162 8.33 5.31 -5.48
N ALA A 163 7.28 5.25 -4.66
CA ALA A 163 5.89 5.25 -5.16
C ALA A 163 5.50 6.56 -5.88
N ALA A 164 6.21 7.65 -5.59
CA ALA A 164 6.06 8.94 -6.25
C ALA A 164 7.44 9.42 -6.76
N PRO A 165 7.91 8.95 -7.94
CA PRO A 165 9.26 9.23 -8.44
C PRO A 165 9.50 10.69 -8.82
N TYR A 166 8.44 11.47 -8.99
CA TYR A 166 8.48 12.91 -9.23
C TYR A 166 7.36 13.61 -8.48
N LEU A 167 7.71 14.68 -7.79
CA LEU A 167 6.78 15.57 -7.11
C LEU A 167 7.11 17.02 -7.50
N ASN A 168 6.10 17.77 -7.90
CA ASN A 168 6.25 19.20 -8.15
C ASN A 168 6.24 19.95 -6.81
N ALA A 169 7.37 20.51 -6.42
CA ALA A 169 7.53 21.22 -5.15
C ALA A 169 6.67 22.50 -5.02
N GLU A 170 6.22 23.08 -6.13
CA GLU A 170 5.34 24.24 -6.09
C GLU A 170 3.88 23.87 -5.77
N MET A 171 3.49 22.63 -6.07
CA MET A 171 2.13 22.11 -5.86
C MET A 171 2.03 21.17 -4.67
N GLY A 172 3.13 20.53 -4.30
CA GLY A 172 3.21 19.55 -3.23
C GLY A 172 3.82 20.12 -1.96
N GLU A 173 3.32 19.67 -0.81
CA GLU A 173 3.85 20.04 0.51
C GLU A 173 4.28 18.77 1.24
N ASP A 174 5.54 18.75 1.71
CA ASP A 174 6.02 17.69 2.59
C ASP A 174 5.45 17.90 3.99
N ILE A 175 4.63 16.95 4.42
CA ILE A 175 3.99 16.97 5.73
C ILE A 175 4.59 15.96 6.73
N THR A 176 5.72 15.32 6.39
CA THR A 176 6.35 14.30 7.22
C THR A 176 6.64 14.82 8.63
N ALA A 177 7.38 15.92 8.75
CA ALA A 177 7.73 16.49 10.05
C ALA A 177 6.52 16.95 10.87
N ALA A 178 5.50 17.50 10.17
CA ALA A 178 4.27 17.94 10.83
C ALA A 178 3.44 16.76 11.37
N LEU A 179 3.43 15.62 10.66
CA LEU A 179 2.79 14.39 11.14
C LEU A 179 3.55 13.79 12.32
N GLU A 180 4.88 13.76 12.25
CA GLU A 180 5.72 13.31 13.40
C GLU A 180 5.43 14.11 14.66
N GLU A 181 5.28 15.42 14.54
CA GLU A 181 4.99 16.28 15.69
C GLU A 181 3.60 16.02 16.28
N LYS A 182 2.59 15.85 15.43
CA LYS A 182 1.21 15.58 15.87
C LYS A 182 1.01 14.18 16.47
N LEU A 183 1.89 13.24 16.18
CA LEU A 183 1.79 11.85 16.61
C LEU A 183 2.68 11.52 17.82
N LYS A 184 3.47 12.45 18.33
CA LYS A 184 4.22 12.34 19.60
C LYS A 184 3.29 12.44 20.79
#